data_9549708630056d9459bb0fff6a934348
#
_entry.id   9549708630056d9459bb0fff6a934348
#
_cell.length_a   1.000
_cell.length_b   1.000
_cell.length_c   1.000
_cell.angle_alpha   90.00
_cell.angle_beta   90.00
_cell.angle_gamma   90.00
#
_symmetry.space_group_name_H-M   'P 1'
#
loop_
_entity.id
_entity.type
_entity.pdbx_description
1 polymer ?
#
loop_
_entity_poly.entity_id
_entity_poly.type
_entity_poly.pdbx_seq_one_letter_code
_entity_poly.pdbx_strand_id
1 'polypeptide(L)'
;FMTREQVEKLGAEYCSDYKELLKNSDIVSVHVPLTEQTRNMIAEKEFVMMRKTALVINCSRGGIINEDDLCAALRTGVIAGAGTDVFCQEPPQPDDLLFHTPNLIISPHSAAQTREAVIKMASMCVDGCLAVCRGEKWPFVADKTVYDHPRWSGK
;
A
#
# COMPACT_ATOMS: atom_id res chain seq x y z
N PHE A 1 -5.93 7.70 -10.15
CA PHE A 1 -6.52 7.71 -8.82
C PHE A 1 -6.94 9.12 -8.39
N MET A 2 -6.05 10.03 -8.07
CA MET A 2 -6.39 11.41 -7.74
C MET A 2 -6.06 12.34 -8.90
N THR A 3 -6.91 13.32 -9.15
CA THR A 3 -6.62 14.36 -10.13
C THR A 3 -5.61 15.37 -9.56
N ARG A 4 -4.92 16.11 -10.43
CA ARG A 4 -4.02 17.20 -10.01
C ARG A 4 -4.72 18.15 -9.04
N GLU A 5 -5.92 18.58 -9.37
CA GLU A 5 -6.72 19.50 -8.54
C GLU A 5 -7.01 18.93 -7.14
N GLN A 6 -7.28 17.62 -7.03
CA GLN A 6 -7.51 16.97 -5.74
C GLN A 6 -6.24 16.94 -4.89
N VAL A 7 -5.08 16.68 -5.51
CA VAL A 7 -3.78 16.67 -4.81
C VAL A 7 -3.42 18.06 -4.32
N GLU A 8 -3.53 19.07 -5.19
CA GLU A 8 -3.20 20.47 -4.85
C GLU A 8 -4.12 21.05 -3.77
N LYS A 9 -5.41 20.67 -3.73
CA LYS A 9 -6.33 21.03 -2.64
C LYS A 9 -5.91 20.47 -1.27
N LEU A 10 -5.15 19.41 -1.24
CA LEU A 10 -4.58 18.86 0.00
C LEU A 10 -3.26 19.53 0.41
N GLY A 11 -2.79 20.53 -0.34
CA GLY A 11 -1.54 21.22 -0.10
C GLY A 11 -0.30 20.43 -0.54
N ALA A 12 -0.47 19.41 -1.39
CA ALA A 12 0.59 18.60 -1.93
C ALA A 12 0.91 18.98 -3.38
N GLU A 13 2.13 18.71 -3.82
CA GLU A 13 2.55 18.86 -5.21
C GLU A 13 2.17 17.63 -6.02
N TYR A 14 1.55 17.84 -7.20
CA TYR A 14 1.21 16.76 -8.10
C TYR A 14 2.38 16.44 -9.02
N CYS A 15 2.84 15.19 -8.99
CA CYS A 15 3.83 14.64 -9.91
C CYS A 15 3.16 13.60 -10.82
N SER A 16 3.24 13.80 -12.14
CA SER A 16 2.63 12.89 -13.13
C SER A 16 3.51 11.68 -13.47
N ASP A 17 4.81 11.77 -13.21
CA ASP A 17 5.78 10.70 -13.44
C ASP A 17 6.37 10.24 -12.10
N TYR A 18 6.05 9.03 -11.69
CA TYR A 18 6.58 8.47 -10.45
C TYR A 18 8.11 8.37 -10.43
N LYS A 19 8.76 8.25 -11.60
CA LYS A 19 10.24 8.20 -11.68
C LYS A 19 10.87 9.54 -11.31
N GLU A 20 10.24 10.64 -11.70
CA GLU A 20 10.67 11.97 -11.26
C GLU A 20 10.44 12.16 -9.75
N LEU A 21 9.34 11.59 -9.22
CA LEU A 21 9.10 11.57 -7.78
C LEU A 21 10.21 10.80 -7.05
N LEU A 22 10.59 9.60 -7.55
CA LEU A 22 11.67 8.80 -6.94
C LEU A 22 13.00 9.54 -6.89
N LYS A 23 13.39 10.23 -7.99
CA LYS A 23 14.66 10.99 -8.07
C LYS A 23 14.73 12.14 -7.08
N ASN A 24 13.60 12.78 -6.81
CA ASN A 24 13.54 14.03 -6.07
C ASN A 24 13.14 13.87 -4.59
N SER A 25 12.72 12.66 -4.18
CA SER A 25 12.24 12.41 -2.83
C SER A 25 13.35 11.93 -1.88
N ASP A 26 13.29 12.39 -0.64
CA ASP A 26 14.09 11.86 0.45
C ASP A 26 13.41 10.66 1.12
N ILE A 27 12.06 10.61 1.10
CA ILE A 27 11.26 9.51 1.61
C ILE A 27 10.19 9.18 0.57
N VAL A 28 10.10 7.91 0.21
CA VAL A 28 9.07 7.38 -0.70
C VAL A 28 8.18 6.42 0.07
N SER A 29 6.89 6.70 0.13
CA SER A 29 5.90 5.82 0.75
C SER A 29 4.93 5.28 -0.31
N VAL A 30 4.81 3.95 -0.38
CA VAL A 30 4.01 3.25 -1.38
C VAL A 30 2.59 3.01 -0.87
N HIS A 31 1.59 3.46 -1.65
CA HIS A 31 0.15 3.36 -1.31
C HIS A 31 -0.72 2.92 -2.50
N VAL A 32 -0.14 2.24 -3.48
CA VAL A 32 -0.87 1.71 -4.64
C VAL A 32 -1.33 0.26 -4.41
N PRO A 33 -2.43 -0.19 -5.03
CA PRO A 33 -2.79 -1.61 -5.00
C PRO A 33 -1.83 -2.44 -5.85
N LEU A 34 -1.68 -3.72 -5.53
CA LEU A 34 -0.96 -4.65 -6.39
C LEU A 34 -1.81 -5.01 -7.61
N THR A 35 -1.30 -4.71 -8.78
CA THR A 35 -1.88 -5.03 -10.11
C THR A 35 -0.76 -5.47 -11.04
N GLU A 36 -1.10 -5.90 -12.25
CA GLU A 36 -0.09 -6.19 -13.29
C GLU A 36 0.85 -4.99 -13.55
N GLN A 37 0.31 -3.77 -13.50
CA GLN A 37 1.07 -2.53 -13.77
C GLN A 37 1.95 -2.09 -12.59
N THR A 38 1.58 -2.47 -11.36
CA THR A 38 2.32 -2.08 -10.16
C THR A 38 3.20 -3.19 -9.61
N ARG A 39 3.14 -4.39 -10.17
CA ARG A 39 4.03 -5.49 -9.81
C ARG A 39 5.47 -5.14 -10.16
N ASN A 40 6.36 -5.24 -9.17
CA ASN A 40 7.78 -4.86 -9.29
C ASN A 40 7.97 -3.43 -9.85
N MET A 41 7.04 -2.53 -9.51
CA MET A 41 7.07 -1.14 -9.96
C MET A 41 8.33 -0.41 -9.47
N ILE A 42 8.84 -0.80 -8.31
CA ILE A 42 10.13 -0.35 -7.78
C ILE A 42 11.06 -1.56 -7.74
N ALA A 43 12.06 -1.55 -8.60
CA ALA A 43 13.05 -2.59 -8.79
C ALA A 43 14.44 -1.97 -8.92
N GLU A 44 15.47 -2.72 -9.30
CA GLU A 44 16.86 -2.27 -9.41
C GLU A 44 17.00 -0.91 -10.11
N LYS A 45 16.33 -0.75 -11.28
CA LYS A 45 16.42 0.49 -12.07
C LYS A 45 15.85 1.71 -11.34
N GLU A 46 14.79 1.53 -10.61
CA GLU A 46 14.14 2.57 -9.84
C GLU A 46 14.98 2.94 -8.61
N PHE A 47 15.56 1.96 -7.91
CA PHE A 47 16.48 2.24 -6.80
C PHE A 47 17.70 3.07 -7.22
N VAL A 48 18.32 2.76 -8.37
CA VAL A 48 19.47 3.53 -8.88
C VAL A 48 19.13 4.98 -9.19
N MET A 49 17.87 5.30 -9.49
CA MET A 49 17.44 6.68 -9.70
C MET A 49 17.29 7.48 -8.42
N MET A 50 17.15 6.83 -7.28
CA MET A 50 16.88 7.47 -6.00
C MET A 50 18.15 8.10 -5.41
N ARG A 51 17.94 8.98 -4.45
CA ARG A 51 19.06 9.56 -3.66
C ARG A 51 19.67 8.48 -2.78
N LYS A 52 20.98 8.50 -2.59
CA LYS A 52 21.67 7.60 -1.64
C LYS A 52 21.17 7.72 -0.20
N THR A 53 20.60 8.86 0.15
CA THR A 53 19.99 9.14 1.46
C THR A 53 18.52 8.76 1.54
N ALA A 54 17.93 8.28 0.45
CA ALA A 54 16.50 8.00 0.39
C ALA A 54 16.08 6.84 1.28
N LEU A 55 14.88 6.97 1.82
CA LEU A 55 14.16 5.92 2.56
C LEU A 55 12.95 5.46 1.75
N VAL A 56 12.70 4.16 1.74
CA VAL A 56 11.54 3.58 1.04
C VAL A 56 10.65 2.84 2.03
N ILE A 57 9.34 3.12 2.00
CA ILE A 57 8.38 2.53 2.92
C ILE A 57 7.28 1.84 2.11
N ASN A 58 7.00 0.57 2.41
CA ASN A 58 5.91 -0.19 1.83
C ASN A 58 4.97 -0.75 2.92
N CYS A 59 3.85 -0.08 3.13
CA CYS A 59 2.74 -0.56 3.96
C CYS A 59 1.50 -0.87 3.11
N SER A 60 1.68 -1.17 1.83
CA SER A 60 0.61 -1.37 0.86
C SER A 60 0.42 -2.86 0.56
N ARG A 61 1.20 -3.43 -0.35
CA ARG A 61 1.18 -4.87 -0.69
C ARG A 61 2.59 -5.35 -1.03
N GLY A 62 2.90 -6.60 -0.69
CA GLY A 62 4.08 -7.30 -1.22
C GLY A 62 4.05 -7.40 -2.73
N GLY A 63 5.22 -7.48 -3.36
CA GLY A 63 5.34 -7.57 -4.82
C GLY A 63 5.20 -6.25 -5.59
N ILE A 64 4.93 -5.12 -4.93
CA ILE A 64 5.02 -3.80 -5.57
C ILE A 64 6.49 -3.36 -5.65
N ILE A 65 7.23 -3.58 -4.58
CA ILE A 65 8.68 -3.48 -4.55
C ILE A 65 9.24 -4.87 -4.79
N ASN A 66 10.23 -4.99 -5.67
CA ASN A 66 10.98 -6.23 -5.82
C ASN A 66 11.84 -6.44 -4.57
N GLU A 67 11.60 -7.52 -3.81
CA GLU A 67 12.25 -7.76 -2.52
C GLU A 67 13.73 -8.10 -2.65
N ASP A 68 14.12 -8.86 -3.68
CA ASP A 68 15.53 -9.18 -3.94
C ASP A 68 16.34 -7.93 -4.28
N ASP A 69 15.78 -7.07 -5.15
CA ASP A 69 16.40 -5.81 -5.55
C ASP A 69 16.46 -4.83 -4.38
N LEU A 70 15.44 -4.80 -3.52
CA LEU A 70 15.45 -4.02 -2.28
C LEU A 70 16.60 -4.46 -1.36
N CYS A 71 16.72 -5.76 -1.14
CA CYS A 71 17.80 -6.32 -0.33
C CYS A 71 19.19 -5.98 -0.91
N ALA A 72 19.34 -6.08 -2.23
CA ALA A 72 20.58 -5.71 -2.92
C ALA A 72 20.87 -4.20 -2.79
N ALA A 73 19.89 -3.34 -2.99
CA ALA A 73 20.01 -1.89 -2.88
C ALA A 73 20.43 -1.44 -1.47
N LEU A 74 19.88 -2.06 -0.42
CA LEU A 74 20.23 -1.78 0.96
C LEU A 74 21.65 -2.27 1.31
N ARG A 75 22.02 -3.48 0.89
CA ARG A 75 23.34 -4.06 1.15
C ARG A 75 24.47 -3.32 0.46
N THR A 76 24.21 -2.77 -0.72
CA THR A 76 25.19 -2.03 -1.51
C THR A 76 25.15 -0.51 -1.24
N GLY A 77 24.23 -0.04 -0.40
CA GLY A 77 24.11 1.38 -0.05
C GLY A 77 23.63 2.26 -1.20
N VAL A 78 22.83 1.71 -2.13
CA VAL A 78 22.16 2.46 -3.20
C VAL A 78 21.12 3.39 -2.60
N ILE A 79 20.40 2.94 -1.56
CA ILE A 79 19.51 3.75 -0.71
C ILE A 79 19.91 3.60 0.76
N ALA A 80 19.49 4.55 1.61
CA ALA A 80 19.90 4.58 3.01
C ALA A 80 19.16 3.58 3.90
N GLY A 81 17.90 3.29 3.60
CA GLY A 81 17.10 2.39 4.44
C GLY A 81 15.72 2.13 3.85
N ALA A 82 15.03 1.16 4.44
CA ALA A 82 13.65 0.86 4.08
C ALA A 82 12.82 0.37 5.27
N GLY A 83 11.49 0.43 5.12
CA GLY A 83 10.53 -0.17 6.02
C GLY A 83 9.49 -0.96 5.20
N THR A 84 9.22 -2.20 5.59
CA THR A 84 8.15 -2.99 4.99
C THR A 84 7.25 -3.62 6.05
N ASP A 85 5.95 -3.49 5.83
CA ASP A 85 4.91 -4.16 6.63
C ASP A 85 4.28 -5.33 5.87
N VAL A 86 4.69 -5.55 4.62
CA VAL A 86 4.08 -6.51 3.69
C VAL A 86 5.15 -7.32 2.96
N PHE A 87 4.79 -8.53 2.52
CA PHE A 87 5.71 -9.49 1.91
C PHE A 87 5.10 -10.10 0.65
N CYS A 88 5.94 -10.52 -0.29
CA CYS A 88 5.50 -11.27 -1.48
C CYS A 88 4.85 -12.59 -1.10
N GLN A 89 5.37 -13.24 -0.06
CA GLN A 89 4.76 -14.41 0.56
C GLN A 89 4.40 -14.10 2.01
N GLU A 90 3.15 -14.27 2.39
CA GLU A 90 2.66 -14.08 3.75
C GLU A 90 2.05 -15.37 4.30
N PRO A 91 2.56 -15.91 5.46
CA PRO A 91 3.72 -15.41 6.20
C PRO A 91 5.04 -15.64 5.45
N PRO A 92 6.06 -14.76 5.66
CA PRO A 92 7.40 -14.97 5.11
C PRO A 92 8.07 -16.19 5.72
N GLN A 93 8.97 -16.81 4.99
CA GLN A 93 9.72 -17.97 5.49
C GLN A 93 10.76 -17.51 6.54
N PRO A 94 11.11 -18.38 7.52
CA PRO A 94 12.08 -18.01 8.57
C PRO A 94 13.48 -17.64 8.04
N ASP A 95 13.86 -18.14 6.87
CA ASP A 95 15.12 -17.88 6.20
C ASP A 95 15.03 -16.80 5.10
N ASP A 96 13.93 -16.06 5.06
CA ASP A 96 13.74 -14.98 4.10
C ASP A 96 14.86 -13.95 4.18
N LEU A 97 15.33 -13.55 3.01
CA LEU A 97 16.45 -12.62 2.85
C LEU A 97 16.20 -11.26 3.52
N LEU A 98 14.94 -10.83 3.59
CA LEU A 98 14.53 -9.60 4.25
C LEU A 98 14.94 -9.57 5.72
N PHE A 99 14.82 -10.69 6.46
CA PHE A 99 15.22 -10.76 7.88
C PHE A 99 16.71 -10.59 8.13
N HIS A 100 17.53 -10.76 7.09
CA HIS A 100 19.00 -10.68 7.15
C HIS A 100 19.54 -9.45 6.40
N THR A 101 18.66 -8.52 6.02
CA THR A 101 19.05 -7.32 5.26
C THR A 101 19.26 -6.14 6.20
N PRO A 102 20.44 -5.46 6.13
CA PRO A 102 20.73 -4.32 6.96
C PRO A 102 19.85 -3.12 6.59
N ASN A 103 19.64 -2.20 7.55
CA ASN A 103 18.90 -0.96 7.35
C ASN A 103 17.43 -1.17 6.89
N LEU A 104 16.86 -2.34 7.17
CA LEU A 104 15.47 -2.67 6.90
C LEU A 104 14.69 -2.85 8.20
N ILE A 105 13.61 -2.11 8.35
CA ILE A 105 12.63 -2.29 9.43
C ILE A 105 11.48 -3.12 8.87
N ILE A 106 11.09 -4.16 9.63
CA ILE A 106 10.03 -5.09 9.23
C ILE A 106 8.94 -5.09 10.31
N SER A 107 7.68 -5.10 9.88
CA SER A 107 6.53 -5.34 10.75
C SER A 107 5.58 -6.38 10.12
N PRO A 108 4.77 -7.09 10.95
CA PRO A 108 4.07 -8.30 10.52
C PRO A 108 2.69 -7.98 9.91
N HIS A 109 2.61 -7.17 8.88
CA HIS A 109 1.38 -6.70 8.22
C HIS A 109 0.37 -6.12 9.22
N SER A 110 0.85 -5.22 10.05
CA SER A 110 0.10 -4.64 11.18
C SER A 110 -0.02 -3.11 11.13
N ALA A 111 0.42 -2.46 10.06
CA ALA A 111 0.40 -1.00 9.95
C ALA A 111 -1.01 -0.39 10.09
N ALA A 112 -2.06 -1.15 9.73
CA ALA A 112 -3.45 -0.74 9.89
C ALA A 112 -4.05 -1.08 11.27
N GLN A 113 -3.30 -1.72 12.17
CA GLN A 113 -3.81 -2.18 13.47
C GLN A 113 -3.67 -1.12 14.56
N THR A 114 -4.04 0.13 14.26
CA THR A 114 -4.21 1.13 15.31
C THR A 114 -5.56 0.94 16.02
N ARG A 115 -5.67 1.40 17.25
CA ARG A 115 -6.93 1.33 18.02
C ARG A 115 -8.09 1.97 17.26
N GLU A 116 -7.86 3.13 16.68
CA GLU A 116 -8.85 3.90 15.92
C GLU A 116 -9.29 3.15 14.66
N ALA A 117 -8.33 2.60 13.90
CA ALA A 117 -8.63 1.85 12.69
C ALA A 117 -9.41 0.56 12.98
N VAL A 118 -9.02 -0.19 14.03
CA VAL A 118 -9.71 -1.43 14.44
C VAL A 118 -11.14 -1.12 14.87
N ILE A 119 -11.35 -0.09 15.71
CA ILE A 119 -12.70 0.32 16.14
C ILE A 119 -13.54 0.73 14.93
N LYS A 120 -12.98 1.53 14.00
CA LYS A 120 -13.69 1.99 12.81
C LYS A 120 -14.06 0.82 11.89
N MET A 121 -13.14 -0.10 11.64
CA MET A 121 -13.43 -1.29 10.82
C MET A 121 -14.53 -2.16 11.44
N ALA A 122 -14.45 -2.43 12.75
CA ALA A 122 -15.46 -3.21 13.45
C ALA A 122 -16.84 -2.53 13.41
N SER A 123 -16.91 -1.23 13.69
CA SER A 123 -18.16 -0.47 13.65
C SER A 123 -18.77 -0.47 12.25
N MET A 124 -17.96 -0.20 11.21
CA MET A 124 -18.44 -0.21 9.84
C MET A 124 -18.96 -1.60 9.39
N CYS A 125 -18.33 -2.67 9.85
CA CYS A 125 -18.77 -4.02 9.58
C CYS A 125 -20.16 -4.29 10.23
N VAL A 126 -20.32 -3.94 11.49
CA VAL A 126 -21.60 -4.07 12.23
C VAL A 126 -22.69 -3.23 11.59
N ASP A 127 -22.41 -1.96 11.28
CA ASP A 127 -23.36 -1.04 10.63
C ASP A 127 -23.82 -1.57 9.27
N GLY A 128 -22.89 -2.12 8.48
CA GLY A 128 -23.21 -2.76 7.20
C GLY A 128 -24.12 -3.97 7.35
N CYS A 129 -23.84 -4.84 8.31
CA CYS A 129 -24.69 -5.99 8.61
C CYS A 129 -26.10 -5.54 9.05
N LEU A 130 -26.19 -4.56 9.95
CA LEU A 130 -27.48 -4.03 10.42
C LEU A 130 -28.28 -3.37 9.30
N ALA A 131 -27.64 -2.61 8.41
CA ALA A 131 -28.29 -2.01 7.26
C ALA A 131 -28.90 -3.09 6.36
N VAL A 132 -28.14 -4.15 6.03
CA VAL A 132 -28.64 -5.27 5.22
C VAL A 132 -29.79 -6.02 5.90
N CYS A 133 -29.73 -6.26 7.21
CA CYS A 133 -30.82 -6.87 7.98
C CYS A 133 -32.10 -6.02 7.97
N ARG A 134 -31.98 -4.70 7.94
CA ARG A 134 -33.10 -3.76 7.83
C ARG A 134 -33.62 -3.59 6.38
N GLY A 135 -32.92 -4.20 5.42
CA GLY A 135 -33.20 -4.02 3.98
C GLY A 135 -32.74 -2.67 3.42
N GLU A 136 -31.84 -2.00 4.10
CA GLU A 136 -31.21 -0.75 3.67
C GLU A 136 -29.98 -1.04 2.80
N LYS A 137 -29.75 -0.22 1.77
CA LYS A 137 -28.55 -0.33 0.92
C LYS A 137 -27.35 0.27 1.65
N TRP A 138 -26.30 -0.55 1.87
CA TRP A 138 -25.05 -0.09 2.46
C TRP A 138 -24.16 0.57 1.40
N PRO A 139 -23.63 1.79 1.61
CA PRO A 139 -22.90 2.52 0.56
C PRO A 139 -21.49 1.97 0.31
N PHE A 140 -20.91 1.21 1.26
CA PHE A 140 -19.52 0.73 1.20
C PHE A 140 -19.43 -0.75 0.81
N VAL A 141 -20.27 -1.20 -0.11
CA VAL A 141 -20.18 -2.56 -0.69
C VAL A 141 -19.04 -2.61 -1.72
N ALA A 142 -18.37 -3.76 -1.80
CA ALA A 142 -17.30 -3.98 -2.75
C ALA A 142 -17.79 -3.95 -4.21
N ASP A 143 -18.98 -4.52 -4.46
CA ASP A 143 -19.63 -4.53 -5.76
C ASP A 143 -21.04 -3.96 -5.65
N LYS A 144 -21.26 -2.80 -6.27
CA LYS A 144 -22.57 -2.12 -6.24
C LYS A 144 -23.64 -2.83 -7.07
N THR A 145 -23.24 -3.70 -8.01
CA THR A 145 -24.20 -4.47 -8.83
C THR A 145 -25.00 -5.47 -8.00
N VAL A 146 -24.55 -5.78 -6.77
CA VAL A 146 -25.33 -6.58 -5.82
C VAL A 146 -26.74 -6.00 -5.59
N TYR A 147 -26.91 -4.70 -5.76
CA TYR A 147 -28.19 -4.01 -5.57
C TYR A 147 -29.13 -4.10 -6.78
N ASP A 148 -28.68 -4.66 -7.90
CA ASP A 148 -29.51 -4.98 -9.08
C ASP A 148 -30.26 -6.31 -8.90
N HIS A 149 -29.89 -7.09 -7.87
CA HIS A 149 -30.57 -8.34 -7.55
C HIS A 149 -32.03 -8.10 -7.10
N PRO A 150 -33.02 -8.93 -7.52
CA PRO A 150 -34.45 -8.77 -7.21
C PRO A 150 -34.78 -8.59 -5.72
N ARG A 151 -33.96 -9.10 -4.83
CA ARG A 151 -34.08 -8.86 -3.39
C ARG A 151 -34.16 -7.36 -3.01
N TRP A 152 -33.57 -6.49 -3.82
CA TRP A 152 -33.49 -5.06 -3.59
C TRP A 152 -34.47 -4.24 -4.44
N SER A 153 -35.20 -4.89 -5.36
CA SER A 153 -36.07 -4.24 -6.35
C SER A 153 -37.47 -3.87 -5.84
N GLY A 154 -37.77 -4.10 -4.58
CA GLY A 154 -39.11 -3.90 -4.02
C GLY A 154 -39.20 -3.05 -2.77
N LYS A 155 -38.19 -2.23 -2.52
CA LYS A 155 -38.15 -1.38 -1.31
C LYS A 155 -37.80 0.06 -1.63
#